data_8107cc7690e27c3bdcb8074040a490ad
#
_entry.id   8107cc7690e27c3bdcb8074040a490ad
#
_cell.length_a   1.000
_cell.length_b   1.000
_cell.length_c   1.000
_cell.angle_alpha   90.00
_cell.angle_beta   90.00
_cell.angle_gamma   90.00
#
_symmetry.space_group_name_H-M   'P 1'
#
loop_
_entity.id
_entity.type
_entity.pdbx_description
1 polymer ?
#
loop_
_entity_poly.entity_id
_entity_poly.type
_entity_poly.pdbx_seq_one_letter_code
_entity_poly.pdbx_strand_id
1 'polypeptide(L)'
;MATIAKDLQQSASDPIRKGTTLREMIAERDRLTTETGHYYGVKELTLRDSDPIKYERFYSKLHASVLAARESARFVAASPGSREMGEVLWGIATPEGDTLAVSLGFLSHTAIFPTAVRYMANNDYDVNHVIEDGDVYAVSDGLTGGVPHPGDFYSFVPICIDGEVIAWAIGINHLMENGAPVAGSWATFSVDTFMDGLVCPPMRTGRKLKQESWWKAIWERRTRAATMNILDDKMRLAGCAMIHEAAHKIVEEFGIDYYKRAIREVIEESRGMVVDNMKSTMIPGTYN
;
A
#
# COMPACT_ATOMS: atom_id res chain seq x y z
N MET A 1 32.42 8.04 -21.28
CA MET A 1 32.27 8.70 -19.95
C MET A 1 31.64 10.09 -20.04
N ALA A 2 31.94 10.95 -21.03
CA ALA A 2 31.30 12.29 -21.15
C ALA A 2 29.77 12.26 -21.45
N THR A 3 29.28 11.23 -22.13
CA THR A 3 27.86 11.10 -22.48
C THR A 3 27.00 10.74 -21.24
N ILE A 4 27.50 9.85 -20.38
CA ILE A 4 26.79 9.44 -19.13
C ILE A 4 26.72 10.63 -18.15
N ALA A 5 27.76 11.48 -18.11
CA ALA A 5 27.73 12.68 -17.26
C ALA A 5 26.73 13.74 -17.76
N LYS A 6 26.45 13.80 -19.07
CA LYS A 6 25.45 14.69 -19.65
C LYS A 6 24.02 14.22 -19.35
N ASP A 7 23.76 12.92 -19.37
CA ASP A 7 22.45 12.35 -19.04
C ASP A 7 22.12 12.51 -17.55
N LEU A 8 23.14 12.44 -16.67
CA LEU A 8 22.98 12.72 -15.24
C LEU A 8 22.74 14.21 -14.93
N GLN A 9 23.24 15.14 -15.77
CA GLN A 9 22.94 16.57 -15.63
C GLN A 9 21.60 16.99 -16.24
N GLN A 10 21.08 16.21 -17.20
CA GLN A 10 19.78 16.49 -17.82
C GLN A 10 18.59 16.02 -16.94
N SER A 11 18.80 15.11 -15.98
CA SER A 11 17.82 14.73 -14.97
C SER A 11 17.62 15.80 -13.88
N ALA A 12 18.50 16.78 -13.79
CA ALA A 12 18.41 17.91 -12.85
C ALA A 12 17.36 18.98 -13.24
N SER A 13 16.64 18.78 -14.32
CA SER A 13 15.54 19.66 -14.77
C SER A 13 14.14 19.05 -14.63
N ASP A 14 14.01 17.92 -13.96
CA ASP A 14 12.69 17.41 -13.58
C ASP A 14 11.99 18.42 -12.66
N PRO A 15 10.70 18.66 -12.83
CA PRO A 15 9.99 19.68 -12.07
C PRO A 15 10.18 19.42 -10.57
N ILE A 16 10.75 20.42 -9.89
CA ILE A 16 10.90 20.40 -8.44
C ILE A 16 9.54 20.08 -7.83
N ARG A 17 9.45 18.99 -7.08
CA ARG A 17 8.24 18.59 -6.38
C ARG A 17 7.72 19.77 -5.55
N LYS A 18 6.47 20.12 -5.75
CA LYS A 18 5.76 21.03 -4.87
C LYS A 18 5.13 20.20 -3.73
N GLY A 19 5.62 20.37 -2.53
CA GLY A 19 5.03 19.72 -1.34
C GLY A 19 6.04 18.99 -0.45
N THR A 20 5.56 18.46 0.66
CA THR A 20 6.32 17.73 1.67
C THR A 20 6.74 16.35 1.13
N THR A 21 7.97 15.92 1.38
CA THR A 21 8.46 14.59 0.98
C THR A 21 7.87 13.49 1.86
N LEU A 22 7.86 12.24 1.36
CA LEU A 22 7.44 11.08 2.17
C LEU A 22 8.26 10.97 3.46
N ARG A 23 9.57 11.26 3.39
CA ARG A 23 10.46 11.25 4.55
C ARG A 23 10.06 12.29 5.60
N GLU A 24 9.73 13.50 5.17
CA GLU A 24 9.27 14.56 6.05
C GLU A 24 7.91 14.23 6.68
N MET A 25 6.97 13.67 5.92
CA MET A 25 5.67 13.24 6.44
C MET A 25 5.82 12.14 7.51
N ILE A 26 6.63 11.13 7.24
CA ILE A 26 6.91 10.04 8.19
C ILE A 26 7.59 10.59 9.45
N ALA A 27 8.59 11.45 9.29
CA ALA A 27 9.31 12.05 10.41
C ALA A 27 8.39 12.92 11.30
N GLU A 28 7.52 13.69 10.69
CA GLU A 28 6.54 14.53 11.41
C GLU A 28 5.51 13.67 12.15
N ARG A 29 4.96 12.63 11.51
CA ARG A 29 4.09 11.65 12.17
C ARG A 29 4.77 11.01 13.37
N ASP A 30 6.00 10.51 13.19
CA ASP A 30 6.75 9.80 14.25
C ASP A 30 7.09 10.77 15.41
N ARG A 31 7.50 12.00 15.11
CA ARG A 31 7.77 13.04 16.09
C ARG A 31 6.51 13.36 16.91
N LEU A 32 5.41 13.72 16.25
CA LEU A 32 4.16 14.10 16.95
C LEU A 32 3.58 12.93 17.75
N THR A 33 3.66 11.71 17.22
CA THR A 33 3.19 10.52 17.93
C THR A 33 4.02 10.23 19.17
N THR A 34 5.35 10.36 19.07
CA THR A 34 6.26 10.14 20.21
C THR A 34 6.09 11.21 21.30
N GLU A 35 6.00 12.48 20.91
CA GLU A 35 5.88 13.59 21.85
C GLU A 35 4.53 13.60 22.60
N THR A 36 3.46 13.17 21.97
CA THR A 36 2.11 13.30 22.50
C THR A 36 1.50 12.00 23.02
N GLY A 37 2.03 10.85 22.58
CA GLY A 37 1.43 9.52 22.81
C GLY A 37 0.16 9.27 21.97
N HIS A 38 -0.16 10.17 21.02
CA HIS A 38 -1.32 10.09 20.15
C HIS A 38 -0.91 10.14 18.68
N TYR A 39 -1.56 9.35 17.82
CA TYR A 39 -1.24 9.33 16.40
C TYR A 39 -1.30 10.73 15.79
N TYR A 40 -0.20 11.15 15.21
CA TYR A 40 -0.05 12.50 14.60
C TYR A 40 -0.40 13.67 15.56
N GLY A 41 -0.31 13.45 16.87
CA GLY A 41 -0.65 14.45 17.89
C GLY A 41 -2.15 14.69 18.09
N VAL A 42 -3.01 13.81 17.58
CA VAL A 42 -4.48 13.93 17.66
C VAL A 42 -4.96 13.52 19.04
N LYS A 43 -5.13 14.49 19.96
CA LYS A 43 -5.61 14.24 21.32
C LYS A 43 -7.14 14.18 21.43
N GLU A 44 -7.83 14.84 20.49
CA GLU A 44 -9.28 14.96 20.49
C GLU A 44 -9.82 14.60 19.10
N LEU A 45 -10.90 13.84 19.06
CA LEU A 45 -11.57 13.43 17.82
C LEU A 45 -12.61 14.49 17.41
N THR A 46 -12.11 15.67 17.06
CA THR A 46 -12.91 16.87 16.86
C THR A 46 -13.95 16.75 15.73
N LEU A 47 -13.63 16.02 14.66
CA LEU A 47 -14.59 15.81 13.56
C LEU A 47 -15.69 14.84 13.99
N ARG A 48 -15.31 13.75 14.69
CA ARG A 48 -16.26 12.79 15.23
C ARG A 48 -17.19 13.44 16.24
N ASP A 49 -16.66 14.23 17.16
CA ASP A 49 -17.43 14.80 18.27
C ASP A 49 -18.31 15.98 17.81
N SER A 50 -17.91 16.72 16.76
CA SER A 50 -18.70 17.84 16.22
C SER A 50 -19.82 17.41 15.27
N ASP A 51 -19.57 16.41 14.41
CA ASP A 51 -20.55 15.86 13.46
C ASP A 51 -20.33 14.35 13.28
N PRO A 52 -20.83 13.52 14.22
CA PRO A 52 -20.62 12.08 14.19
C PRO A 52 -21.25 11.42 12.96
N ILE A 53 -22.33 11.98 12.41
CA ILE A 53 -22.99 11.43 11.22
C ILE A 53 -22.11 11.61 9.99
N LYS A 54 -21.55 12.80 9.81
CA LYS A 54 -20.65 13.10 8.70
C LYS A 54 -19.37 12.26 8.82
N TYR A 55 -18.83 12.12 10.01
CA TYR A 55 -17.63 11.32 10.28
C TYR A 55 -17.86 9.84 9.98
N GLU A 56 -18.96 9.25 10.47
CA GLU A 56 -19.33 7.86 10.19
C GLU A 56 -19.57 7.64 8.69
N ARG A 57 -20.20 8.58 8.00
CA ARG A 57 -20.39 8.52 6.53
C ARG A 57 -19.08 8.52 5.79
N PHE A 58 -18.10 9.33 6.22
CA PHE A 58 -16.75 9.33 5.67
C PHE A 58 -16.08 7.97 5.83
N TYR A 59 -16.05 7.44 7.06
CA TYR A 59 -15.45 6.14 7.37
C TYR A 59 -16.12 5.00 6.61
N SER A 60 -17.45 4.97 6.61
CA SER A 60 -18.22 3.96 5.88
C SER A 60 -17.92 3.96 4.38
N LYS A 61 -17.74 5.13 3.76
CA LYS A 61 -17.36 5.22 2.33
C LYS A 61 -15.96 4.68 2.07
N LEU A 62 -15.00 4.99 2.92
CA LEU A 62 -13.65 4.43 2.82
C LEU A 62 -13.69 2.90 2.93
N HIS A 63 -14.36 2.38 3.95
CA HIS A 63 -14.46 0.94 4.18
C HIS A 63 -15.22 0.23 3.06
N ALA A 64 -16.32 0.81 2.58
CA ALA A 64 -17.09 0.28 1.46
C ALA A 64 -16.25 0.20 0.18
N SER A 65 -15.34 1.15 -0.06
CA SER A 65 -14.48 1.14 -1.24
C SER A 65 -13.55 -0.08 -1.30
N VAL A 66 -12.94 -0.46 -0.19
CA VAL A 66 -12.04 -1.62 -0.14
C VAL A 66 -12.82 -2.94 -0.21
N LEU A 67 -14.02 -3.01 0.38
CA LEU A 67 -14.89 -4.18 0.25
C LEU A 67 -15.38 -4.37 -1.19
N ALA A 68 -15.84 -3.29 -1.84
CA ALA A 68 -16.30 -3.31 -3.22
C ALA A 68 -15.15 -3.70 -4.18
N ALA A 69 -13.94 -3.17 -3.95
CA ALA A 69 -12.75 -3.54 -4.71
C ALA A 69 -12.48 -5.04 -4.62
N ARG A 70 -12.51 -5.63 -3.41
CA ARG A 70 -12.31 -7.06 -3.21
C ARG A 70 -13.35 -7.89 -3.94
N GLU A 71 -14.63 -7.60 -3.71
CA GLU A 71 -15.72 -8.39 -4.28
C GLU A 71 -15.79 -8.30 -5.82
N SER A 72 -15.39 -7.18 -6.40
CA SER A 72 -15.40 -7.00 -7.86
C SER A 72 -14.11 -7.52 -8.52
N ALA A 73 -12.94 -7.15 -7.99
CA ALA A 73 -11.67 -7.46 -8.64
C ALA A 73 -11.32 -8.95 -8.61
N ARG A 74 -11.68 -9.68 -7.56
CA ARG A 74 -11.38 -11.12 -7.46
C ARG A 74 -11.94 -11.95 -8.62
N PHE A 75 -12.99 -11.51 -9.29
CA PHE A 75 -13.52 -12.20 -10.46
C PHE A 75 -12.60 -12.14 -11.69
N VAL A 76 -11.65 -11.20 -11.70
CA VAL A 76 -10.60 -11.12 -12.73
C VAL A 76 -9.47 -12.13 -12.47
N ALA A 77 -9.33 -12.61 -11.23
CA ALA A 77 -8.29 -13.56 -10.84
C ALA A 77 -8.32 -14.85 -11.66
N ALA A 78 -7.14 -15.34 -12.01
CA ALA A 78 -6.98 -16.63 -12.67
C ALA A 78 -6.50 -17.72 -11.71
N SER A 79 -5.80 -17.37 -10.65
CA SER A 79 -5.30 -18.37 -9.70
C SER A 79 -6.39 -18.88 -8.77
N PRO A 80 -6.41 -20.20 -8.47
CA PRO A 80 -7.33 -20.75 -7.48
C PRO A 80 -7.19 -20.13 -6.10
N GLY A 81 -5.97 -19.80 -5.68
CA GLY A 81 -5.70 -19.13 -4.41
C GLY A 81 -6.47 -17.82 -4.28
N SER A 82 -6.39 -16.97 -5.31
CA SER A 82 -7.08 -15.67 -5.33
C SER A 82 -8.59 -15.82 -5.51
N ARG A 83 -9.01 -16.69 -6.42
CA ARG A 83 -10.41 -16.77 -6.85
C ARG A 83 -11.28 -17.60 -5.91
N GLU A 84 -10.80 -18.81 -5.57
CA GLU A 84 -11.57 -19.81 -4.82
C GLU A 84 -11.29 -19.74 -3.31
N MET A 85 -10.01 -19.68 -2.93
CA MET A 85 -9.61 -19.62 -1.52
C MET A 85 -9.75 -18.21 -0.92
N GLY A 86 -9.72 -17.19 -1.77
CA GLY A 86 -9.87 -15.81 -1.32
C GLY A 86 -8.64 -15.23 -0.63
N GLU A 87 -7.45 -15.73 -0.96
CA GLU A 87 -6.15 -15.21 -0.50
C GLU A 87 -5.83 -13.87 -1.20
N VAL A 88 -6.70 -12.93 -0.97
CA VAL A 88 -6.62 -11.58 -1.51
C VAL A 88 -7.03 -10.57 -0.46
N LEU A 89 -6.41 -9.40 -0.49
CA LEU A 89 -6.78 -8.27 0.36
C LEU A 89 -6.61 -6.97 -0.43
N TRP A 90 -7.56 -6.06 -0.28
CA TRP A 90 -7.40 -4.67 -0.70
C TRP A 90 -7.46 -3.76 0.50
N GLY A 91 -6.71 -2.66 0.42
CA GLY A 91 -6.63 -1.66 1.47
C GLY A 91 -6.39 -0.27 0.92
N ILE A 92 -6.59 0.68 1.80
CA ILE A 92 -6.17 2.06 1.64
C ILE A 92 -5.30 2.43 2.83
N ALA A 93 -4.19 3.11 2.56
CA ALA A 93 -3.25 3.57 3.58
C ALA A 93 -3.06 5.08 3.49
N THR A 94 -2.59 5.67 4.59
CA THR A 94 -2.22 7.09 4.65
C THR A 94 -1.02 7.39 3.75
N PRO A 95 -0.67 8.66 3.51
CA PRO A 95 0.55 9.02 2.78
C PRO A 95 1.81 8.36 3.36
N GLU A 96 1.89 8.21 4.69
CA GLU A 96 2.99 7.59 5.42
C GLU A 96 2.99 6.05 5.34
N GLY A 97 1.97 5.46 4.73
CA GLY A 97 1.79 4.03 4.57
C GLY A 97 1.03 3.34 5.71
N ASP A 98 0.53 4.07 6.70
CA ASP A 98 -0.23 3.47 7.79
C ASP A 98 -1.60 2.99 7.30
N THR A 99 -1.97 1.78 7.66
CA THR A 99 -3.22 1.16 7.21
C THR A 99 -4.44 1.91 7.76
N LEU A 100 -5.31 2.37 6.87
CA LEU A 100 -6.52 3.14 7.19
C LEU A 100 -7.78 2.29 7.15
N ALA A 101 -7.95 1.50 6.09
CA ALA A 101 -9.04 0.54 5.95
C ALA A 101 -8.59 -0.64 5.09
N VAL A 102 -9.13 -1.81 5.38
CA VAL A 102 -8.85 -3.05 4.65
C VAL A 102 -10.12 -3.86 4.42
N SER A 103 -10.12 -4.63 3.34
CA SER A 103 -11.15 -5.63 3.07
C SER A 103 -10.93 -6.88 3.94
N LEU A 104 -11.81 -7.86 3.82
CA LEU A 104 -11.57 -9.18 4.37
C LEU A 104 -10.36 -9.83 3.70
N GLY A 105 -9.53 -10.55 4.48
CA GLY A 105 -8.32 -11.22 4.00
C GLY A 105 -7.43 -11.66 5.16
N PHE A 106 -6.17 -11.97 4.86
CA PHE A 106 -5.19 -12.32 5.90
C PHE A 106 -4.78 -11.11 6.72
N LEU A 107 -4.93 -11.19 8.03
CA LEU A 107 -4.63 -10.10 8.95
C LEU A 107 -3.14 -9.67 8.90
N SER A 108 -2.23 -10.62 8.69
CA SER A 108 -0.80 -10.33 8.54
C SER A 108 -0.50 -9.32 7.44
N HIS A 109 -1.28 -9.30 6.36
CA HIS A 109 -1.10 -8.37 5.25
C HIS A 109 -1.47 -6.92 5.60
N THR A 110 -2.20 -6.69 6.66
CA THR A 110 -2.60 -5.32 7.06
C THR A 110 -1.44 -4.51 7.64
N ALA A 111 -0.41 -5.17 8.14
CA ALA A 111 0.72 -4.54 8.83
C ALA A 111 1.93 -4.25 7.93
N ILE A 112 1.91 -4.69 6.65
CA ILE A 112 3.10 -4.64 5.79
C ILE A 112 3.30 -3.32 5.05
N PHE A 113 2.23 -2.58 4.79
CA PHE A 113 2.25 -1.39 3.92
C PHE A 113 3.22 -0.29 4.37
N PRO A 114 3.37 0.02 5.68
CA PRO A 114 4.31 1.03 6.12
C PRO A 114 5.76 0.73 5.73
N THR A 115 6.12 -0.56 5.62
CA THR A 115 7.49 -0.98 5.29
C THR A 115 7.90 -0.53 3.89
N ALA A 116 7.04 -0.72 2.88
CA ALA A 116 7.34 -0.31 1.51
C ALA A 116 7.43 1.21 1.37
N VAL A 117 6.48 1.96 1.96
CA VAL A 117 6.49 3.43 1.89
C VAL A 117 7.72 4.00 2.61
N ARG A 118 8.07 3.44 3.77
CA ARG A 118 9.29 3.81 4.50
C ARG A 118 10.57 3.50 3.70
N TYR A 119 10.62 2.35 3.03
CA TYR A 119 11.72 2.01 2.15
C TYR A 119 11.84 3.04 1.00
N MET A 120 10.74 3.39 0.35
CA MET A 120 10.72 4.40 -0.71
C MET A 120 11.19 5.76 -0.19
N ALA A 121 10.71 6.18 0.97
CA ALA A 121 11.14 7.43 1.61
C ALA A 121 12.64 7.45 1.93
N ASN A 122 13.17 6.34 2.47
CA ASN A 122 14.59 6.22 2.82
C ASN A 122 15.52 6.17 1.60
N ASN A 123 15.00 5.80 0.44
CA ASN A 123 15.74 5.72 -0.82
C ASN A 123 15.37 6.83 -1.81
N ASP A 124 14.78 7.92 -1.31
CA ASP A 124 14.51 9.15 -2.07
C ASP A 124 13.67 8.93 -3.35
N TYR A 125 12.71 7.99 -3.33
CA TYR A 125 11.90 7.66 -4.50
C TYR A 125 11.12 8.86 -5.01
N ASP A 126 10.56 9.65 -4.12
CA ASP A 126 9.78 10.84 -4.44
C ASP A 126 10.63 12.11 -4.66
N VAL A 127 11.92 12.03 -4.35
CA VAL A 127 12.91 13.09 -4.65
C VAL A 127 13.54 12.87 -6.01
N ASN A 128 13.94 11.63 -6.30
CA ASN A 128 14.61 11.26 -7.55
C ASN A 128 13.62 11.14 -8.72
N HIS A 129 12.39 10.76 -8.45
CA HIS A 129 11.33 10.61 -9.45
C HIS A 129 10.02 11.09 -8.84
N VAL A 130 9.35 12.05 -9.49
CA VAL A 130 8.03 12.49 -9.04
C VAL A 130 7.08 11.29 -9.00
N ILE A 131 6.45 11.08 -7.83
CA ILE A 131 5.36 10.13 -7.69
C ILE A 131 4.11 10.81 -8.24
N GLU A 132 3.57 10.26 -9.32
CA GLU A 132 2.41 10.82 -10.00
C GLU A 132 1.14 10.04 -9.63
N ASP A 133 0.00 10.71 -9.69
CA ASP A 133 -1.30 10.09 -9.49
C ASP A 133 -1.52 8.91 -10.44
N GLY A 134 -1.87 7.75 -9.88
CA GLY A 134 -2.07 6.53 -10.65
C GLY A 134 -0.79 5.84 -11.14
N ASP A 135 0.40 6.22 -10.67
CA ASP A 135 1.59 5.37 -10.81
C ASP A 135 1.31 3.99 -10.22
N VAL A 136 1.89 2.94 -10.79
CA VAL A 136 1.70 1.58 -10.30
C VAL A 136 3.02 1.04 -9.80
N TYR A 137 3.05 0.68 -8.54
CA TYR A 137 4.20 0.02 -7.91
C TYR A 137 3.87 -1.44 -7.59
N ALA A 138 4.88 -2.29 -7.61
CA ALA A 138 4.79 -3.68 -7.21
C ALA A 138 5.93 -4.04 -6.25
N VAL A 139 5.68 -4.97 -5.32
CA VAL A 139 6.67 -5.43 -4.34
C VAL A 139 6.35 -6.85 -3.88
N SER A 140 7.39 -7.64 -3.64
CA SER A 140 7.31 -9.00 -3.06
C SER A 140 8.50 -9.33 -2.16
N ASP A 141 9.33 -8.35 -1.85
CA ASP A 141 10.49 -8.54 -0.99
C ASP A 141 10.12 -8.30 0.48
N GLY A 142 10.40 -9.27 1.34
CA GLY A 142 10.11 -9.18 2.77
C GLY A 142 10.88 -8.08 3.49
N LEU A 143 12.12 -7.79 3.07
CA LEU A 143 12.95 -6.78 3.73
C LEU A 143 12.53 -5.35 3.36
N THR A 144 12.11 -5.13 2.12
CA THR A 144 11.79 -3.79 1.60
C THR A 144 10.28 -3.54 1.50
N GLY A 145 9.49 -4.60 1.43
CA GLY A 145 8.03 -4.55 1.32
C GLY A 145 7.26 -5.06 2.54
N GLY A 146 7.95 -5.80 3.44
CA GLY A 146 7.35 -6.32 4.66
C GLY A 146 6.52 -7.60 4.48
N VAL A 147 6.48 -8.19 3.27
CA VAL A 147 5.74 -9.44 3.04
C VAL A 147 6.34 -10.59 3.82
N PRO A 148 5.53 -11.54 4.34
CA PRO A 148 6.01 -12.71 5.07
C PRO A 148 6.91 -13.62 4.23
N HIS A 149 6.63 -13.73 2.94
CA HIS A 149 7.42 -14.46 1.96
C HIS A 149 7.14 -13.95 0.53
N PRO A 150 8.03 -14.20 -0.46
CA PRO A 150 7.90 -13.65 -1.81
C PRO A 150 6.71 -14.17 -2.64
N GLY A 151 5.96 -15.14 -2.13
CA GLY A 151 4.67 -15.55 -2.69
C GLY A 151 3.58 -14.49 -2.48
N ASP A 152 3.69 -13.70 -1.40
CA ASP A 152 2.80 -12.57 -1.14
C ASP A 152 3.24 -11.38 -1.98
N PHE A 153 2.50 -11.15 -3.05
CA PHE A 153 2.81 -10.10 -4.01
C PHE A 153 1.76 -8.99 -3.94
N TYR A 154 2.18 -7.75 -3.80
CA TYR A 154 1.23 -6.65 -3.81
C TYR A 154 1.57 -5.54 -4.79
N SER A 155 0.51 -4.91 -5.29
CA SER A 155 0.57 -3.69 -6.07
C SER A 155 0.03 -2.55 -5.24
N PHE A 156 0.62 -1.36 -5.38
CA PHE A 156 0.12 -0.17 -4.72
C PHE A 156 0.19 1.04 -5.65
N VAL A 157 -0.78 1.92 -5.48
CA VAL A 157 -1.06 3.05 -6.36
C VAL A 157 -1.19 4.30 -5.50
N PRO A 158 -0.37 5.33 -5.72
CA PRO A 158 -0.55 6.61 -5.06
C PRO A 158 -1.82 7.30 -5.53
N ILE A 159 -2.51 7.92 -4.59
CA ILE A 159 -3.64 8.81 -4.80
C ILE A 159 -3.14 10.20 -4.50
N CYS A 160 -3.10 11.08 -5.52
CA CYS A 160 -2.54 12.40 -5.38
C CYS A 160 -3.59 13.47 -5.65
N ILE A 161 -3.55 14.56 -4.88
CA ILE A 161 -4.31 15.80 -5.12
C ILE A 161 -3.30 16.94 -5.20
N ASP A 162 -3.38 17.73 -6.26
CA ASP A 162 -2.49 18.88 -6.51
C ASP A 162 -0.98 18.52 -6.44
N GLY A 163 -0.65 17.28 -6.80
CA GLY A 163 0.74 16.75 -6.80
C GLY A 163 1.24 16.27 -5.44
N GLU A 164 0.40 16.25 -4.41
CA GLU A 164 0.70 15.68 -3.10
C GLU A 164 0.07 14.29 -2.95
N VAL A 165 0.82 13.30 -2.48
CA VAL A 165 0.27 11.99 -2.12
C VAL A 165 -0.60 12.14 -0.88
N ILE A 166 -1.87 11.78 -0.98
CA ILE A 166 -2.84 11.82 0.12
C ILE A 166 -3.21 10.45 0.67
N ALA A 167 -2.97 9.41 -0.11
CA ALA A 167 -3.21 8.02 0.27
C ALA A 167 -2.53 7.05 -0.70
N TRP A 168 -2.55 5.77 -0.34
CA TRP A 168 -2.15 4.65 -1.20
C TRP A 168 -3.29 3.64 -1.30
N ALA A 169 -3.70 3.30 -2.53
CA ALA A 169 -4.55 2.14 -2.78
C ALA A 169 -3.67 0.90 -2.93
N ILE A 170 -4.02 -0.21 -2.29
CA ILE A 170 -3.19 -1.39 -2.18
C ILE A 170 -4.01 -2.63 -2.50
N GLY A 171 -3.43 -3.55 -3.28
CA GLY A 171 -4.01 -4.86 -3.57
C GLY A 171 -2.95 -5.94 -3.46
N ILE A 172 -3.20 -6.95 -2.64
CA ILE A 172 -2.29 -8.07 -2.40
C ILE A 172 -2.98 -9.40 -2.72
N ASN A 173 -2.23 -10.35 -3.24
CA ASN A 173 -2.61 -11.75 -3.27
C ASN A 173 -1.40 -12.67 -3.08
N HIS A 174 -1.65 -13.90 -2.64
CA HIS A 174 -0.67 -14.94 -2.67
C HIS A 174 -0.58 -15.53 -4.10
N LEU A 175 0.63 -15.49 -4.68
CA LEU A 175 0.89 -16.10 -6.00
C LEU A 175 1.03 -17.63 -5.85
N MET A 176 0.31 -18.35 -6.69
CA MET A 176 0.44 -19.81 -6.76
C MET A 176 1.74 -20.25 -7.44
N GLU A 177 2.41 -19.36 -8.16
CA GLU A 177 3.69 -19.61 -8.82
C GLU A 177 4.44 -18.30 -9.03
N ASN A 178 5.59 -18.14 -8.37
CA ASN A 178 6.41 -16.93 -8.43
C ASN A 178 7.79 -17.18 -9.09
N GLY A 179 8.01 -18.34 -9.70
CA GLY A 179 9.28 -18.69 -10.34
C GLY A 179 10.31 -19.32 -9.39
N ALA A 180 9.93 -19.69 -8.16
CA ALA A 180 10.74 -20.47 -7.24
C ALA A 180 11.07 -21.87 -7.80
N PRO A 181 12.05 -22.61 -7.27
CA PRO A 181 12.40 -23.97 -7.74
C PRO A 181 11.23 -24.94 -7.76
N VAL A 182 10.25 -24.76 -6.89
CA VAL A 182 8.99 -25.52 -6.85
C VAL A 182 7.78 -24.60 -7.01
N ALA A 183 6.69 -25.15 -7.56
CA ALA A 183 5.41 -24.48 -7.60
C ALA A 183 4.85 -24.27 -6.18
N GLY A 184 3.97 -23.28 -6.01
CA GLY A 184 3.35 -22.95 -4.72
C GLY A 184 4.05 -21.83 -3.96
N SER A 185 5.08 -21.22 -4.55
CA SER A 185 5.79 -20.06 -3.98
C SER A 185 6.39 -20.29 -2.59
N TRP A 186 6.60 -21.53 -2.21
CA TRP A 186 7.11 -21.94 -0.89
C TRP A 186 8.13 -23.07 -1.02
N ALA A 187 9.39 -22.74 -1.26
CA ALA A 187 10.48 -23.69 -1.36
C ALA A 187 11.08 -23.95 0.04
N THR A 188 10.58 -24.96 0.76
CA THR A 188 11.02 -25.28 2.14
C THR A 188 12.49 -25.67 2.25
N PHE A 189 13.15 -25.97 1.15
CA PHE A 189 14.58 -26.27 1.06
C PHE A 189 15.43 -25.09 0.57
N SER A 190 14.83 -23.92 0.41
CA SER A 190 15.52 -22.70 0.02
C SER A 190 16.61 -22.38 1.06
N VAL A 191 17.83 -22.16 0.59
CA VAL A 191 18.98 -21.84 1.45
C VAL A 191 19.29 -20.35 1.49
N ASP A 192 18.72 -19.60 0.54
CA ASP A 192 18.84 -18.16 0.46
C ASP A 192 17.68 -17.54 -0.35
N THR A 193 17.56 -16.23 -0.30
CA THR A 193 16.49 -15.48 -0.97
C THR A 193 16.53 -15.57 -2.49
N PHE A 194 17.67 -15.94 -3.11
CA PHE A 194 17.76 -16.09 -4.57
C PHE A 194 17.01 -17.31 -5.08
N MET A 195 16.71 -18.27 -4.20
CA MET A 195 15.87 -19.43 -4.50
C MET A 195 14.35 -19.14 -4.30
N ASP A 196 13.98 -17.98 -3.82
CA ASP A 196 12.57 -17.65 -3.50
C ASP A 196 11.76 -17.17 -4.71
N GLY A 197 12.31 -17.24 -5.91
CA GLY A 197 11.64 -16.87 -7.15
C GLY A 197 11.77 -15.38 -7.48
N LEU A 198 10.67 -14.75 -7.93
CA LEU A 198 10.66 -13.34 -8.27
C LEU A 198 10.52 -12.49 -7.02
N VAL A 199 11.63 -11.97 -6.53
CA VAL A 199 11.71 -11.04 -5.39
C VAL A 199 11.92 -9.63 -5.93
N CYS A 200 10.99 -8.72 -5.61
CA CYS A 200 11.02 -7.34 -6.10
C CYS A 200 10.96 -6.37 -4.91
N PRO A 201 11.93 -5.44 -4.79
CA PRO A 201 11.73 -4.25 -3.96
C PRO A 201 10.60 -3.39 -4.54
N PRO A 202 10.12 -2.34 -3.86
CA PRO A 202 9.16 -1.41 -4.46
C PRO A 202 9.65 -0.91 -5.83
N MET A 203 8.96 -1.30 -6.89
CA MET A 203 9.32 -0.96 -8.28
C MET A 203 8.14 -0.32 -8.98
N ARG A 204 8.35 0.79 -9.68
CA ARG A 204 7.31 1.37 -10.54
C ARG A 204 7.16 0.51 -11.79
N THR A 205 6.06 -0.22 -11.89
CA THR A 205 5.73 -1.17 -12.96
C THR A 205 4.73 -0.62 -13.95
N GLY A 206 4.15 0.55 -13.68
CA GLY A 206 3.17 1.19 -14.54
C GLY A 206 2.91 2.65 -14.21
N ARG A 207 2.07 3.28 -15.03
CA ARG A 207 1.63 4.67 -14.89
C ARG A 207 0.18 4.82 -15.30
N LYS A 208 -0.52 5.81 -14.73
CA LYS A 208 -1.92 6.13 -15.08
C LYS A 208 -2.81 4.88 -15.04
N LEU A 209 -2.65 4.10 -13.96
CA LEU A 209 -3.40 2.87 -13.72
C LEU A 209 -3.23 1.82 -14.84
N LYS A 210 -2.07 1.80 -15.52
CA LYS A 210 -1.73 0.81 -16.56
C LYS A 210 -0.34 0.28 -16.34
N GLN A 211 -0.21 -1.06 -16.43
CA GLN A 211 1.08 -1.73 -16.40
C GLN A 211 1.88 -1.47 -17.68
N GLU A 212 3.19 -1.30 -17.54
CA GLU A 212 4.12 -1.22 -18.66
C GLU A 212 4.30 -2.58 -19.34
N SER A 213 4.55 -2.57 -20.64
CA SER A 213 4.70 -3.81 -21.43
C SER A 213 5.89 -4.67 -20.99
N TRP A 214 6.98 -4.06 -20.53
CA TRP A 214 8.14 -4.78 -20.01
C TRP A 214 7.83 -5.57 -18.74
N TRP A 215 6.87 -5.09 -17.91
CA TRP A 215 6.46 -5.80 -16.70
C TRP A 215 5.76 -7.12 -17.03
N LYS A 216 4.93 -7.13 -18.07
CA LYS A 216 4.36 -8.38 -18.60
C LYS A 216 5.46 -9.35 -19.04
N ALA A 217 6.50 -8.86 -19.73
CA ALA A 217 7.61 -9.68 -20.18
C ALA A 217 8.41 -10.30 -19.01
N ILE A 218 8.49 -9.63 -17.86
CA ILE A 218 9.06 -10.22 -16.64
C ILE A 218 8.27 -11.46 -16.21
N TRP A 219 6.95 -11.39 -16.12
CA TRP A 219 6.11 -12.54 -15.80
C TRP A 219 6.32 -13.70 -16.78
N GLU A 220 6.33 -13.41 -18.09
CA GLU A 220 6.52 -14.41 -19.15
C GLU A 220 7.88 -15.12 -19.09
N ARG A 221 8.92 -14.45 -18.58
CA ARG A 221 10.27 -15.00 -18.49
C ARG A 221 10.62 -15.61 -17.14
N ARG A 222 10.00 -15.15 -16.08
CA ARG A 222 10.39 -15.52 -14.71
C ARG A 222 9.49 -16.56 -14.07
N THR A 223 8.28 -16.80 -14.64
CA THR A 223 7.31 -17.71 -14.03
C THR A 223 6.79 -18.74 -15.04
N ARG A 224 6.42 -19.94 -14.56
CA ARG A 224 5.90 -21.03 -15.38
C ARG A 224 4.44 -20.78 -15.78
N ALA A 225 3.68 -20.11 -14.90
CA ALA A 225 2.26 -19.82 -15.10
C ALA A 225 2.02 -18.34 -15.44
N ALA A 226 2.76 -17.79 -16.39
CA ALA A 226 2.79 -16.37 -16.71
C ALA A 226 1.40 -15.77 -16.96
N THR A 227 0.53 -16.45 -17.73
CA THR A 227 -0.83 -15.96 -18.02
C THR A 227 -1.66 -15.82 -16.75
N MET A 228 -1.57 -16.78 -15.83
CA MET A 228 -2.24 -16.74 -14.54
C MET A 228 -1.76 -15.53 -13.72
N ASN A 229 -0.45 -15.36 -13.60
CA ASN A 229 0.13 -14.26 -12.83
C ASN A 229 -0.18 -12.88 -13.43
N ILE A 230 -0.21 -12.77 -14.76
CA ILE A 230 -0.59 -11.52 -15.46
C ILE A 230 -2.07 -11.17 -15.17
N LEU A 231 -2.96 -12.17 -15.10
CA LEU A 231 -4.35 -11.93 -14.74
C LEU A 231 -4.51 -11.56 -13.27
N ASP A 232 -3.76 -12.19 -12.37
CA ASP A 232 -3.75 -11.83 -10.96
C ASP A 232 -3.14 -10.43 -10.73
N ASP A 233 -2.12 -10.04 -11.50
CA ASP A 233 -1.58 -8.68 -11.48
C ASP A 233 -2.63 -7.64 -11.93
N LYS A 234 -3.38 -7.94 -13.00
CA LYS A 234 -4.52 -7.12 -13.43
C LYS A 234 -5.63 -7.05 -12.39
N MET A 235 -5.90 -8.15 -11.70
CA MET A 235 -6.83 -8.20 -10.58
C MET A 235 -6.43 -7.21 -9.47
N ARG A 236 -5.17 -7.27 -9.01
CA ARG A 236 -4.67 -6.33 -8.00
C ARG A 236 -4.85 -4.88 -8.44
N LEU A 237 -4.44 -4.58 -9.66
CA LEU A 237 -4.55 -3.23 -10.21
C LEU A 237 -6.00 -2.78 -10.39
N ALA A 238 -6.90 -3.65 -10.82
CA ALA A 238 -8.33 -3.32 -10.96
C ALA A 238 -8.95 -2.88 -9.62
N GLY A 239 -8.66 -3.59 -8.54
CA GLY A 239 -9.13 -3.20 -7.21
C GLY A 239 -8.47 -1.90 -6.72
N CYS A 240 -7.16 -1.71 -6.97
CA CYS A 240 -6.50 -0.44 -6.67
C CYS A 240 -7.14 0.73 -7.44
N ALA A 241 -7.49 0.55 -8.71
CA ALA A 241 -8.16 1.57 -9.51
C ALA A 241 -9.55 1.95 -8.97
N MET A 242 -10.31 0.98 -8.47
CA MET A 242 -11.60 1.23 -7.82
C MET A 242 -11.44 2.06 -6.53
N ILE A 243 -10.45 1.73 -5.70
CA ILE A 243 -10.16 2.47 -4.46
C ILE A 243 -9.66 3.89 -4.80
N HIS A 244 -8.78 4.02 -5.79
CA HIS A 244 -8.27 5.29 -6.28
C HIS A 244 -9.42 6.23 -6.70
N GLU A 245 -10.34 5.73 -7.54
CA GLU A 245 -11.52 6.50 -7.97
C GLU A 245 -12.43 6.87 -6.78
N ALA A 246 -12.65 5.93 -5.87
CA ALA A 246 -13.48 6.17 -4.69
C ALA A 246 -12.88 7.24 -3.76
N ALA A 247 -11.56 7.23 -3.56
CA ALA A 247 -10.87 8.21 -2.73
C ALA A 247 -10.96 9.63 -3.32
N HIS A 248 -10.81 9.78 -4.64
CA HIS A 248 -11.04 11.07 -5.30
C HIS A 248 -12.48 11.59 -5.08
N LYS A 249 -13.49 10.73 -5.24
CA LYS A 249 -14.89 11.08 -4.96
C LYS A 249 -15.13 11.48 -3.50
N ILE A 250 -14.45 10.80 -2.56
CA ILE A 250 -14.54 11.15 -1.14
C ILE A 250 -13.94 12.56 -0.90
N VAL A 251 -12.78 12.86 -1.51
CA VAL A 251 -12.17 14.19 -1.41
C VAL A 251 -13.05 15.27 -2.05
N GLU A 252 -13.66 15.00 -3.20
CA GLU A 252 -14.62 15.91 -3.84
C GLU A 252 -15.83 16.21 -2.94
N GLU A 253 -16.34 15.22 -2.22
CA GLU A 253 -17.52 15.34 -1.37
C GLU A 253 -17.23 16.04 -0.02
N PHE A 254 -16.12 15.68 0.62
CA PHE A 254 -15.81 16.13 1.99
C PHE A 254 -14.84 17.31 2.04
N GLY A 255 -14.06 17.51 0.99
CA GLY A 255 -12.95 18.46 0.93
C GLY A 255 -11.64 17.88 1.44
N ILE A 256 -10.53 18.36 0.89
CA ILE A 256 -9.19 17.83 1.18
C ILE A 256 -8.77 18.03 2.66
N ASP A 257 -9.11 19.17 3.26
CA ASP A 257 -8.77 19.45 4.66
C ASP A 257 -9.50 18.50 5.62
N TYR A 258 -10.79 18.26 5.35
CA TYR A 258 -11.57 17.30 6.11
C TYR A 258 -10.98 15.89 5.96
N TYR A 259 -10.64 15.49 4.74
CA TYR A 259 -10.03 14.18 4.45
C TYR A 259 -8.75 13.99 5.27
N LYS A 260 -7.80 14.93 5.17
CA LYS A 260 -6.51 14.87 5.88
C LYS A 260 -6.68 14.79 7.40
N ARG A 261 -7.66 15.48 7.96
CA ARG A 261 -7.95 15.42 9.39
C ARG A 261 -8.64 14.12 9.76
N ALA A 262 -9.64 13.70 9.00
CA ALA A 262 -10.47 12.53 9.28
C ALA A 262 -9.65 11.24 9.29
N ILE A 263 -8.72 11.03 8.34
CA ILE A 263 -7.87 9.84 8.32
C ILE A 263 -7.00 9.72 9.57
N ARG A 264 -6.55 10.83 10.13
CA ARG A 264 -5.77 10.85 11.37
C ARG A 264 -6.63 10.52 12.59
N GLU A 265 -7.86 11.05 12.63
CA GLU A 265 -8.81 10.75 13.71
C GLU A 265 -9.25 9.28 13.67
N VAL A 266 -9.50 8.70 12.49
CA VAL A 266 -9.85 7.27 12.34
C VAL A 266 -8.75 6.36 12.91
N ILE A 267 -7.48 6.65 12.62
CA ILE A 267 -6.36 5.84 13.16
C ILE A 267 -6.24 6.04 14.66
N GLU A 268 -6.33 7.27 15.18
CA GLU A 268 -6.24 7.51 16.62
C GLU A 268 -7.40 6.87 17.38
N GLU A 269 -8.63 6.93 16.86
CA GLU A 269 -9.77 6.23 17.43
C GLU A 269 -9.55 4.72 17.50
N SER A 270 -9.09 4.12 16.37
CA SER A 270 -8.76 2.70 16.30
C SER A 270 -7.66 2.31 17.30
N ARG A 271 -6.63 3.15 17.42
CA ARG A 271 -5.56 2.97 18.41
C ARG A 271 -6.10 3.00 19.84
N GLY A 272 -6.97 3.95 20.15
CA GLY A 272 -7.63 4.06 21.45
C GLY A 272 -8.42 2.80 21.79
N MET A 273 -9.26 2.33 20.86
CA MET A 273 -10.04 1.10 21.03
C MET A 273 -9.16 -0.12 21.30
N VAL A 274 -8.04 -0.28 20.55
CA VAL A 274 -7.10 -1.39 20.78
C VAL A 274 -6.46 -1.30 22.15
N VAL A 275 -5.98 -0.12 22.56
CA VAL A 275 -5.35 0.11 23.87
C VAL A 275 -6.33 -0.19 25.01
N ASP A 276 -7.58 0.26 24.90
CA ASP A 276 -8.60 0.04 25.93
C ASP A 276 -8.98 -1.45 26.00
N ASN A 277 -9.09 -2.13 24.86
CA ASN A 277 -9.32 -3.57 24.83
C ASN A 277 -8.15 -4.33 25.48
N MET A 278 -6.91 -3.98 25.15
CA MET A 278 -5.73 -4.59 25.80
C MET A 278 -5.73 -4.39 27.31
N LYS A 279 -6.00 -3.17 27.80
CA LYS A 279 -6.06 -2.87 29.23
C LYS A 279 -7.16 -3.66 29.96
N SER A 280 -8.26 -3.94 29.28
CA SER A 280 -9.39 -4.68 29.88
C SER A 280 -9.24 -6.20 29.84
N THR A 281 -8.43 -6.74 28.92
CA THR A 281 -8.35 -8.18 28.66
C THR A 281 -7.00 -8.80 29.00
N MET A 282 -5.92 -8.02 28.96
CA MET A 282 -4.56 -8.54 29.21
C MET A 282 -4.17 -8.41 30.68
N ILE A 283 -3.52 -9.44 31.20
CA ILE A 283 -2.91 -9.41 32.53
C ILE A 283 -1.59 -8.64 32.41
N PRO A 284 -1.35 -7.57 33.21
CA PRO A 284 -0.07 -6.87 33.20
C PRO A 284 1.10 -7.83 33.53
N GLY A 285 2.11 -7.83 32.66
CA GLY A 285 3.28 -8.71 32.83
C GLY A 285 4.25 -8.62 31.65
N THR A 286 5.37 -9.32 31.78
CA THR A 286 6.31 -9.55 30.68
C THR A 286 6.03 -10.93 30.09
N TYR A 287 5.78 -10.98 28.79
CA TYR A 287 5.50 -12.21 28.06
C TYR A 287 6.72 -12.51 27.17
N ASN A 288 7.36 -13.68 27.37
CA ASN A 288 8.51 -14.16 26.58
C ASN A 288 8.05 -15.19 25.56
#